data_47f4661be868864cc558b296370afa16
#
_entry.id   47f4661be868864cc558b296370afa16
#
_cell.length_a   1.000
_cell.length_b   1.000
_cell.length_c   1.000
_cell.angle_alpha   90.00
_cell.angle_beta   90.00
_cell.angle_gamma   90.00
#
_symmetry.space_group_name_H-M   'P 1'
#
loop_
_entity.id
_entity.type
_entity.pdbx_description
1 polymer ?
#
loop_
_entity_poly.entity_id
_entity_poly.type
_entity_poly.pdbx_seq_one_letter_code
_entity_poly.pdbx_strand_id
1 'polypeptide(L)'
;MKADILFKLADLIKKRRSSNREDSYVKSLLEDGTKKINEKVFEEALELIESTATDFPGKEEKVIHEMADLWFHTMVLLENEGLELEDILS
;
A
#
# COMPACT_ATOMS: atom_id res chain seq x y z
N MET A 1 7.73 -9.24 11.73
CA MET A 1 6.54 -9.51 10.88
C MET A 1 6.75 -10.78 10.10
N LYS A 2 5.74 -11.62 10.06
CA LYS A 2 5.79 -12.85 9.27
C LYS A 2 5.45 -12.55 7.81
N ALA A 3 6.23 -13.14 6.90
CA ALA A 3 6.03 -12.89 5.46
C ALA A 3 4.66 -13.33 4.95
N ASP A 4 4.02 -14.33 5.60
CA ASP A 4 2.69 -14.79 5.17
C ASP A 4 1.60 -13.72 5.28
N ILE A 5 1.78 -12.71 6.15
CA ILE A 5 0.86 -11.57 6.23
C ILE A 5 0.91 -10.78 4.93
N LEU A 6 2.11 -10.59 4.37
CA LEU A 6 2.27 -9.89 3.09
C LEU A 6 1.61 -10.67 1.96
N PHE A 7 1.75 -12.00 1.94
CA PHE A 7 1.09 -12.84 0.93
C PHE A 7 -0.42 -12.77 1.04
N LYS A 8 -0.97 -12.75 2.26
CA LYS A 8 -2.40 -12.58 2.46
C LYS A 8 -2.91 -11.25 1.95
N LEU A 9 -2.14 -10.18 2.18
CA LEU A 9 -2.48 -8.86 1.67
C LEU A 9 -2.45 -8.84 0.14
N ALA A 10 -1.43 -9.43 -0.47
CA ALA A 10 -1.33 -9.51 -1.92
C ALA A 10 -2.53 -10.25 -2.52
N ASP A 11 -2.93 -11.37 -1.91
CA ASP A 11 -4.11 -12.12 -2.33
C ASP A 11 -5.39 -11.30 -2.21
N LEU A 12 -5.55 -10.57 -1.11
CA LEU A 12 -6.72 -9.73 -0.91
C LEU A 12 -6.82 -8.66 -2.00
N ILE A 13 -5.71 -8.02 -2.33
CA ILE A 13 -5.67 -7.00 -3.38
C ILE A 13 -6.05 -7.60 -4.73
N LYS A 14 -5.52 -8.79 -5.07
CA LYS A 14 -5.89 -9.50 -6.30
C LYS A 14 -7.39 -9.75 -6.37
N LYS A 15 -7.96 -10.21 -5.27
CA LYS A 15 -9.39 -10.53 -5.21
C LYS A 15 -10.25 -9.29 -5.38
N ARG A 16 -9.78 -8.14 -4.88
CA ARG A 16 -10.53 -6.88 -5.02
C ARG A 16 -10.62 -6.44 -6.48
N ARG A 17 -9.61 -6.76 -7.30
CA ARG A 17 -9.62 -6.42 -8.73
C ARG A 17 -10.85 -6.99 -9.43
N SER A 18 -11.22 -8.22 -9.13
CA SER A 18 -12.35 -8.90 -9.78
C SER A 18 -13.62 -8.93 -8.93
N SER A 19 -13.62 -8.18 -7.83
CA SER A 19 -14.74 -8.09 -6.91
C SER A 19 -15.87 -7.25 -7.50
N ASN A 20 -17.11 -7.58 -7.14
CA ASN A 20 -18.28 -6.78 -7.48
C ASN A 20 -18.56 -5.68 -6.42
N ARG A 21 -17.66 -5.51 -5.47
CA ARG A 21 -17.81 -4.50 -4.41
C ARG A 21 -17.47 -3.13 -4.96
N GLU A 22 -18.49 -2.32 -5.19
CA GLU A 22 -18.32 -0.97 -5.74
C GLU A 22 -17.65 -0.01 -4.76
N ASP A 23 -17.73 -0.31 -3.46
CA ASP A 23 -17.17 0.52 -2.40
C ASP A 23 -15.72 0.19 -2.07
N SER A 24 -15.07 -0.71 -2.82
CA SER A 24 -13.69 -1.09 -2.55
C SER A 24 -12.72 -0.01 -2.99
N TYR A 25 -11.94 0.51 -2.04
CA TYR A 25 -10.88 1.46 -2.30
C TYR A 25 -9.82 0.86 -3.23
N VAL A 26 -9.44 -0.40 -2.98
CA VAL A 26 -8.43 -1.10 -3.81
C VAL A 26 -8.92 -1.21 -5.25
N LYS A 27 -10.17 -1.60 -5.43
CA LYS A 27 -10.74 -1.72 -6.76
C LYS A 27 -10.71 -0.38 -7.50
N SER A 28 -11.08 0.70 -6.81
CA SER A 28 -11.07 2.02 -7.42
C SER A 28 -9.65 2.46 -7.83
N LEU A 29 -8.64 2.15 -7.01
CA LEU A 29 -7.26 2.45 -7.35
C LEU A 29 -6.80 1.68 -8.59
N LEU A 30 -7.13 0.38 -8.64
CA LEU A 30 -6.75 -0.45 -9.79
C LEU A 30 -7.46 0.00 -11.08
N GLU A 31 -8.70 0.45 -10.97
CA GLU A 31 -9.44 0.99 -12.12
C GLU A 31 -8.86 2.32 -12.59
N ASP A 32 -8.44 3.19 -11.65
CA ASP A 32 -7.85 4.48 -11.99
C ASP A 32 -6.45 4.35 -12.59
N GLY A 33 -5.73 3.29 -12.23
CA GLY A 33 -4.49 2.92 -12.87
C GLY A 33 -3.23 3.53 -12.27
N THR A 34 -2.13 3.35 -12.98
CA THR A 34 -0.76 3.62 -12.51
C THR A 34 -0.57 5.05 -12.01
N LYS A 35 -1.08 6.03 -12.75
CA LYS A 35 -0.88 7.43 -12.35
C LYS A 35 -1.45 7.72 -10.96
N LYS A 36 -2.68 7.29 -10.72
CA LYS A 36 -3.34 7.52 -9.43
C LYS A 36 -2.64 6.76 -8.30
N ILE A 37 -2.26 5.52 -8.56
CA ILE A 37 -1.55 4.71 -7.56
C ILE A 37 -0.21 5.35 -7.23
N ASN A 38 0.52 5.83 -8.22
CA ASN A 38 1.81 6.51 -8.00
C ASN A 38 1.64 7.80 -7.21
N GLU A 39 0.56 8.54 -7.44
CA GLU A 39 0.26 9.73 -6.65
C GLU A 39 0.09 9.37 -5.17
N LYS A 40 -0.60 8.26 -4.89
CA LYS A 40 -0.80 7.80 -3.52
C LYS A 40 0.51 7.33 -2.90
N VAL A 41 1.34 6.61 -3.64
CA VAL A 41 2.65 6.18 -3.14
C VAL A 41 3.49 7.41 -2.77
N PHE A 42 3.50 8.41 -3.63
CA PHE A 42 4.24 9.65 -3.37
C PHE A 42 3.72 10.36 -2.10
N GLU A 43 2.39 10.51 -1.99
CA GLU A 43 1.78 11.15 -0.82
C GLU A 43 2.14 10.42 0.47
N GLU A 44 2.04 9.10 0.49
CA GLU A 44 2.32 8.31 1.68
C GLU A 44 3.81 8.33 2.04
N ALA A 45 4.69 8.33 1.03
CA ALA A 45 6.13 8.47 1.27
C ALA A 45 6.45 9.81 1.89
N LEU A 46 5.83 10.88 1.40
CA LEU A 46 6.03 12.22 1.95
C LEU A 46 5.52 12.31 3.40
N GLU A 47 4.35 11.77 3.67
CA GLU A 47 3.79 11.74 5.02
C GLU A 47 4.69 10.97 5.99
N LEU A 48 5.27 9.85 5.53
CA LEU A 48 6.21 9.09 6.34
C LEU A 48 7.45 9.94 6.68
N ILE A 49 8.02 10.58 5.68
CA ILE A 49 9.19 11.44 5.88
C ILE A 49 8.87 12.57 6.87
N GLU A 50 7.74 13.23 6.69
CA GLU A 50 7.31 14.31 7.57
C GLU A 50 7.10 13.83 9.00
N SER A 51 6.60 12.60 9.18
CA SER A 51 6.37 12.04 10.51
C SER A 51 7.65 11.83 11.31
N THR A 52 8.81 11.80 10.65
CA THR A 52 10.11 11.62 11.30
C THR A 52 10.87 12.94 11.50
N ALA A 53 10.32 14.06 11.01
CA ALA A 53 11.06 15.34 10.95
C ALA A 53 11.29 15.96 12.33
N THR A 54 10.36 15.79 13.27
CA THR A 54 10.47 16.33 14.63
C THR A 54 10.00 15.31 15.65
N ASP A 55 10.40 15.50 16.90
CA ASP A 55 9.89 14.69 18.00
C ASP A 55 8.61 15.29 18.54
N PHE A 56 7.63 14.43 18.83
CA PHE A 56 6.34 14.83 19.40
C PHE A 56 5.71 13.63 20.10
N PRO A 57 4.77 13.84 21.05
CA PRO A 57 4.06 12.73 21.69
C PRO A 57 3.27 11.93 20.64
N GLY A 58 3.46 10.62 20.65
CA GLY A 58 2.79 9.73 19.68
C GLY A 58 3.51 9.57 18.36
N LYS A 59 4.74 10.08 18.25
CA LYS A 59 5.52 9.94 17.02
C LYS A 59 5.69 8.51 16.55
N GLU A 60 5.98 7.58 17.47
CA GLU A 60 6.22 6.19 17.10
C GLU A 60 5.00 5.57 16.42
N GLU A 61 3.81 5.79 16.97
CA GLU A 61 2.56 5.30 16.39
C GLU A 61 2.30 5.92 15.02
N LYS A 62 2.60 7.22 14.91
CA LYS A 62 2.43 7.94 13.63
C LYS A 62 3.35 7.37 12.56
N VAL A 63 4.62 7.15 12.88
CA VAL A 63 5.59 6.56 11.93
C VAL A 63 5.14 5.17 11.48
N ILE A 64 4.70 4.33 12.43
CA ILE A 64 4.22 2.99 12.12
C ILE A 64 3.01 3.06 11.18
N HIS A 65 2.06 3.95 11.48
CA HIS A 65 0.87 4.11 10.66
C HIS A 65 1.21 4.54 9.23
N GLU A 66 2.08 5.54 9.09
CA GLU A 66 2.47 6.04 7.78
C GLU A 66 3.26 5.00 6.97
N MET A 67 4.10 4.23 7.66
CA MET A 67 4.84 3.16 6.99
C MET A 67 3.91 2.06 6.50
N ALA A 68 2.92 1.69 7.30
CA ALA A 68 1.93 0.69 6.89
C ALA A 68 1.11 1.18 5.70
N ASP A 69 0.73 2.45 5.68
CA ASP A 69 0.00 3.04 4.55
C ASP A 69 0.85 3.02 3.28
N LEU A 70 2.14 3.33 3.39
CA LEU A 70 3.05 3.27 2.25
C LEU A 70 3.17 1.84 1.72
N TRP A 71 3.36 0.87 2.61
CA TRP A 71 3.44 -0.54 2.21
C TRP A 71 2.18 -0.98 1.48
N PHE A 72 1.02 -0.60 2.01
CA PHE A 72 -0.27 -0.95 1.39
C PHE A 72 -0.33 -0.44 -0.05
N HIS A 73 -0.02 0.84 -0.26
CA HIS A 73 -0.12 1.43 -1.60
C HIS A 73 0.94 0.88 -2.56
N THR A 74 2.13 0.53 -2.06
CA THR A 74 3.13 -0.14 -2.91
C THR A 74 2.68 -1.55 -3.29
N MET A 75 1.95 -2.24 -2.42
CA MET A 75 1.39 -3.55 -2.76
C MET A 75 0.30 -3.44 -3.82
N VAL A 76 -0.51 -2.37 -3.78
CA VAL A 76 -1.48 -2.12 -4.85
C VAL A 76 -0.76 -1.85 -6.17
N LEU A 77 0.32 -1.07 -6.14
CA LEU A 77 1.12 -0.80 -7.32
C LEU A 77 1.70 -2.09 -7.91
N LEU A 78 2.21 -2.97 -7.05
CA LEU A 78 2.74 -4.26 -7.46
C LEU A 78 1.72 -5.06 -8.26
N GLU A 79 0.49 -5.17 -7.74
CA GLU A 79 -0.60 -5.87 -8.43
C GLU A 79 -0.94 -5.18 -9.74
N ASN A 80 -0.97 -3.84 -9.75
CA ASN A 80 -1.30 -3.08 -10.96
C ASN A 80 -0.27 -3.31 -12.07
N GLU A 81 0.98 -3.54 -11.71
CA GLU A 81 2.06 -3.79 -12.68
C GLU A 81 2.13 -5.26 -13.10
N GLY A 82 1.24 -6.11 -12.58
CA GLY A 82 1.20 -7.53 -12.95
C GLY A 82 2.34 -8.35 -12.36
N LEU A 83 2.94 -7.87 -11.29
CA LEU A 83 4.05 -8.54 -10.62
C LEU A 83 3.58 -9.29 -9.38
N GLU A 84 4.38 -10.25 -8.96
CA GLU A 84 4.07 -11.05 -7.78
C GLU A 84 4.97 -10.66 -6.62
N LEU A 85 4.47 -10.87 -5.40
CA LEU A 85 5.25 -10.58 -4.20
C LEU A 85 6.56 -11.37 -4.18
N GLU A 86 6.56 -12.61 -4.69
CA GLU A 86 7.77 -13.42 -4.79
C GLU A 86 8.87 -12.73 -5.57
N ASP A 87 8.52 -11.90 -6.56
CA ASP A 87 9.52 -11.18 -7.36
C ASP A 87 10.37 -10.25 -6.50
N ILE A 88 9.78 -9.71 -5.44
CA ILE A 88 10.48 -8.84 -4.50
C ILE A 88 11.27 -9.66 -3.47
N LEU A 89 10.67 -10.74 -3.00
CA LEU A 89 11.23 -11.52 -1.87
C LEU A 89 12.25 -12.57 -2.28
N SER A 90 12.38 -12.83 -3.57
CA SER A 90 13.32 -13.84 -4.08
C SER A 90 14.76 -13.33 -4.19
#